data_3783105f2e72517aaae2cf01139f5e95
#
_entry.id   3783105f2e72517aaae2cf01139f5e95
#
_cell.length_a   1.000
_cell.length_b   1.000
_cell.length_c   1.000
_cell.angle_alpha   90.00
_cell.angle_beta   90.00
_cell.angle_gamma   90.00
#
_symmetry.space_group_name_H-M   'P 1'
#
loop_
_entity.id
_entity.type
_entity.pdbx_description
1 polymer ?
#
loop_
_entity_poly.entity_id
_entity_poly.type
_entity_poly.pdbx_seq_one_letter_code
_entity_poly.pdbx_strand_id
1 'polypeptide(L)'
;MKKLGTEKIPPLVGRGVLLDMTKHFNVEYMQLGQPITTDDIKLAAKSQNIKFQKGDVILFYTGWTDKMLKSDPDLWNSGEPGITNDAAKYLSSLNPMAVGADTWGVEVVPAIEGDKLFYGHITLLKENGILILETMNTGELVRENVDEFMFVLGQPKIKGTVQMIINPVALW
;
A
#
# COMPACT_ATOMS: atom_id res chain seq x y z
N MET A 1 -20.71 -12.76 7.63
CA MET A 1 -19.48 -13.35 7.08
C MET A 1 -18.86 -14.30 8.09
N LYS A 2 -18.30 -15.46 7.66
CA LYS A 2 -17.71 -16.42 8.60
C LYS A 2 -16.22 -16.17 8.87
N LYS A 3 -15.50 -15.61 7.89
CA LYS A 3 -14.06 -15.26 7.94
C LYS A 3 -13.83 -13.86 7.32
N LEU A 4 -12.71 -13.22 7.63
CA LEU A 4 -12.28 -11.93 7.11
C LEU A 4 -13.28 -10.76 7.34
N GLY A 5 -14.17 -10.87 8.32
CA GLY A 5 -15.01 -9.74 8.73
C GLY A 5 -14.20 -8.71 9.48
N THR A 6 -14.37 -7.41 9.14
CA THR A 6 -13.61 -6.33 9.74
C THR A 6 -13.82 -6.20 11.25
N GLU A 7 -14.96 -6.67 11.76
CA GLU A 7 -15.25 -6.71 13.20
C GLU A 7 -14.28 -7.60 14.00
N LYS A 8 -13.54 -8.50 13.33
CA LYS A 8 -12.60 -9.42 13.96
C LYS A 8 -11.15 -8.93 13.93
N ILE A 9 -10.86 -7.92 13.15
CA ILE A 9 -9.51 -7.34 13.05
C ILE A 9 -9.19 -6.62 14.36
N PRO A 10 -8.08 -6.94 15.06
CA PRO A 10 -7.66 -6.18 16.23
C PRO A 10 -7.23 -4.75 15.84
N PRO A 11 -7.12 -3.81 16.78
CA PRO A 11 -6.42 -2.56 16.51
C PRO A 11 -5.01 -2.85 16.00
N LEU A 12 -4.57 -2.11 15.00
CA LEU A 12 -3.23 -2.23 14.45
C LEU A 12 -2.34 -1.18 15.11
N VAL A 13 -1.30 -1.63 15.77
CA VAL A 13 -0.25 -0.78 16.35
C VAL A 13 1.08 -1.44 16.06
N GLY A 14 1.96 -0.74 15.38
CA GLY A 14 3.26 -1.30 15.00
C GLY A 14 4.11 -0.31 14.24
N ARG A 15 5.26 -0.77 13.78
CA ARG A 15 6.13 0.03 12.95
C ARG A 15 5.50 0.18 11.56
N GLY A 16 5.34 1.44 11.11
CA GLY A 16 5.09 1.80 9.72
C GLY A 16 6.39 2.07 9.00
N VAL A 17 6.49 1.63 7.76
CA VAL A 17 7.56 1.99 6.84
C VAL A 17 6.97 2.51 5.54
N LEU A 18 7.51 3.62 5.03
CA LEU A 18 7.08 4.24 3.80
C LEU A 18 8.17 4.15 2.74
N LEU A 19 7.84 3.53 1.62
CA LEU A 19 8.67 3.54 0.42
C LEU A 19 8.22 4.67 -0.50
N ASP A 20 9.06 5.68 -0.66
CA ASP A 20 8.85 6.76 -1.62
C ASP A 20 9.25 6.30 -3.03
N MET A 21 8.26 5.86 -3.80
CA MET A 21 8.48 5.37 -5.15
C MET A 21 8.72 6.52 -6.13
N THR A 22 8.27 7.73 -5.82
CA THR A 22 8.57 8.91 -6.65
C THR A 22 10.07 9.23 -6.63
N LYS A 23 10.69 9.15 -5.45
CA LYS A 23 12.13 9.29 -5.28
C LYS A 23 12.91 8.16 -5.96
N HIS A 24 12.41 6.91 -5.85
CA HIS A 24 13.03 5.76 -6.48
C HIS A 24 13.08 5.90 -8.01
N PHE A 25 11.96 6.28 -8.63
CA PHE A 25 11.87 6.47 -10.08
C PHE A 25 12.32 7.85 -10.57
N ASN A 26 12.68 8.76 -9.65
CA ASN A 26 13.06 10.15 -9.95
C ASN A 26 11.99 10.90 -10.76
N VAL A 27 10.75 10.86 -10.29
CA VAL A 27 9.57 11.49 -10.90
C VAL A 27 8.80 12.32 -9.87
N GLU A 28 7.98 13.26 -10.31
CA GLU A 28 7.06 14.00 -9.43
C GLU A 28 5.93 13.08 -8.94
N TYR A 29 5.43 12.20 -9.81
CA TYR A 29 4.44 11.17 -9.52
C TYR A 29 4.57 10.04 -10.53
N MET A 30 4.19 8.83 -10.14
CA MET A 30 4.19 7.68 -11.02
C MET A 30 3.04 7.78 -12.04
N GLN A 31 3.20 7.11 -13.18
CA GLN A 31 2.23 7.17 -14.27
C GLN A 31 1.19 6.04 -14.18
N LEU A 32 0.04 6.26 -14.85
CA LEU A 32 -0.99 5.23 -15.03
C LEU A 32 -0.37 3.91 -15.52
N GLY A 33 -0.67 2.81 -14.86
CA GLY A 33 -0.19 1.48 -15.21
C GLY A 33 1.31 1.26 -15.02
N GLN A 34 2.01 2.17 -14.33
CA GLN A 34 3.43 1.99 -14.02
C GLN A 34 3.60 0.94 -12.90
N PRO A 35 4.31 -0.18 -13.16
CA PRO A 35 4.46 -1.23 -12.16
C PRO A 35 5.50 -0.88 -11.10
N ILE A 36 5.29 -1.43 -9.90
CA ILE A 36 6.28 -1.54 -8.84
C ILE A 36 6.64 -3.01 -8.72
N THR A 37 7.84 -3.37 -9.14
CA THR A 37 8.33 -4.75 -9.13
C THR A 37 8.98 -5.10 -7.78
N THR A 38 9.26 -6.40 -7.59
CA THR A 38 10.04 -6.87 -6.43
C THR A 38 11.41 -6.19 -6.33
N ASP A 39 12.06 -5.95 -7.47
CA ASP A 39 13.39 -5.32 -7.48
C ASP A 39 13.30 -3.82 -7.15
N ASP A 40 12.25 -3.13 -7.61
CA ASP A 40 12.00 -1.73 -7.24
C ASP A 40 11.82 -1.59 -5.73
N ILE A 41 11.03 -2.48 -5.11
CA ILE A 41 10.83 -2.49 -3.64
C ILE A 41 12.16 -2.67 -2.91
N LYS A 42 12.99 -3.63 -3.32
CA LYS A 42 14.29 -3.88 -2.71
C LYS A 42 15.25 -2.70 -2.86
N LEU A 43 15.28 -2.10 -4.05
CA LEU A 43 16.14 -0.96 -4.34
C LEU A 43 15.70 0.30 -3.58
N ALA A 44 14.39 0.58 -3.55
CA ALA A 44 13.83 1.68 -2.77
C ALA A 44 14.13 1.52 -1.27
N ALA A 45 13.86 0.34 -0.71
CA ALA A 45 14.17 0.04 0.70
C ALA A 45 15.67 0.21 1.01
N LYS A 46 16.53 -0.26 0.10
CA LYS A 46 17.98 -0.09 0.26
C LYS A 46 18.40 1.38 0.23
N SER A 47 17.85 2.17 -0.69
CA SER A 47 18.18 3.59 -0.82
C SER A 47 17.72 4.43 0.37
N GLN A 48 16.61 4.04 1.00
CA GLN A 48 16.05 4.64 2.21
C GLN A 48 16.60 3.99 3.51
N ASN A 49 17.56 3.05 3.40
CA ASN A 49 18.13 2.29 4.54
C ASN A 49 17.07 1.55 5.38
N ILE A 50 15.95 1.18 4.77
CA ILE A 50 14.87 0.42 5.42
C ILE A 50 15.22 -1.07 5.41
N LYS A 51 15.09 -1.72 6.56
CA LYS A 51 15.14 -3.17 6.72
C LYS A 51 13.78 -3.64 7.20
N PHE A 52 13.06 -4.34 6.34
CA PHE A 52 11.74 -4.88 6.69
C PHE A 52 11.81 -5.83 7.88
N GLN A 53 10.78 -5.75 8.72
CA GLN A 53 10.60 -6.60 9.88
C GLN A 53 9.21 -7.27 9.81
N LYS A 54 9.11 -8.46 10.39
CA LYS A 54 7.82 -9.10 10.56
C LYS A 54 6.86 -8.21 11.37
N GLY A 55 5.67 -8.02 10.87
CA GLY A 55 4.66 -7.19 11.51
C GLY A 55 4.71 -5.71 11.15
N ASP A 56 5.58 -5.29 10.22
CA ASP A 56 5.54 -3.93 9.67
C ASP A 56 4.20 -3.64 8.98
N VAL A 57 3.83 -2.38 8.94
CA VAL A 57 2.87 -1.83 7.99
C VAL A 57 3.68 -1.18 6.87
N ILE A 58 3.66 -1.79 5.68
CA ILE A 58 4.46 -1.33 4.54
C ILE A 58 3.59 -0.47 3.64
N LEU A 59 3.93 0.81 3.51
CA LEU A 59 3.21 1.77 2.69
C LEU A 59 4.05 2.21 1.49
N PHE A 60 3.38 2.46 0.38
CA PHE A 60 3.96 3.03 -0.84
C PHE A 60 3.39 4.43 -1.07
N TYR A 61 4.26 5.35 -1.44
CA TYR A 61 3.87 6.65 -1.96
C TYR A 61 4.19 6.70 -3.45
N THR A 62 3.19 6.92 -4.27
CA THR A 62 3.30 7.03 -5.72
C THR A 62 3.11 8.45 -6.24
N GLY A 63 2.54 9.34 -5.41
CA GLY A 63 2.13 10.67 -5.78
C GLY A 63 0.90 10.72 -6.69
N TRP A 64 0.37 9.56 -7.10
CA TRP A 64 -0.74 9.44 -8.04
C TRP A 64 -2.01 10.14 -7.55
N THR A 65 -2.44 9.84 -6.33
CA THR A 65 -3.65 10.44 -5.76
C THR A 65 -3.47 11.92 -5.48
N ASP A 66 -2.34 12.34 -4.94
CA ASP A 66 -2.04 13.76 -4.69
C ASP A 66 -2.13 14.60 -5.98
N LYS A 67 -1.69 14.04 -7.10
CA LYS A 67 -1.69 14.70 -8.40
C LYS A 67 -3.03 14.58 -9.14
N MET A 68 -3.52 13.35 -9.32
CA MET A 68 -4.59 13.07 -10.28
C MET A 68 -5.99 13.26 -9.70
N LEU A 69 -6.23 12.99 -8.42
CA LEU A 69 -7.58 13.09 -7.85
C LEU A 69 -8.22 14.47 -8.01
N LYS A 70 -7.41 15.54 -8.04
CA LYS A 70 -7.91 16.91 -8.22
C LYS A 70 -7.80 17.40 -9.66
N SER A 71 -6.74 17.00 -10.39
CA SER A 71 -6.49 17.53 -11.73
C SER A 71 -7.24 16.79 -12.84
N ASP A 72 -7.41 15.46 -12.68
CA ASP A 72 -8.11 14.60 -13.63
C ASP A 72 -8.71 13.39 -12.89
N PRO A 73 -9.88 13.55 -12.22
CA PRO A 73 -10.51 12.47 -11.47
C PRO A 73 -10.90 11.26 -12.34
N ASP A 74 -11.23 11.50 -13.61
CA ASP A 74 -11.59 10.42 -14.54
C ASP A 74 -10.37 9.56 -14.86
N LEU A 75 -9.22 10.17 -15.11
CA LEU A 75 -7.96 9.47 -15.28
C LEU A 75 -7.55 8.75 -13.99
N TRP A 76 -7.68 9.41 -12.83
CA TRP A 76 -7.41 8.79 -11.54
C TRP A 76 -8.22 7.50 -11.33
N ASN A 77 -9.50 7.51 -11.70
CA ASN A 77 -10.39 6.35 -11.55
C ASN A 77 -10.22 5.28 -12.64
N SER A 78 -9.57 5.59 -13.77
CA SER A 78 -9.41 4.65 -14.89
C SER A 78 -8.32 3.59 -14.64
N GLY A 79 -7.41 3.82 -13.70
CA GLY A 79 -6.31 2.94 -13.33
C GLY A 79 -5.30 3.65 -12.45
N GLU A 80 -4.20 2.96 -12.14
CA GLU A 80 -3.19 3.46 -11.20
C GLU A 80 -1.83 2.78 -11.36
N PRO A 81 -0.75 3.42 -10.90
CA PRO A 81 0.50 2.70 -10.63
C PRO A 81 0.34 1.80 -9.42
N GLY A 82 1.15 0.75 -9.31
CA GLY A 82 1.09 -0.11 -8.13
C GLY A 82 1.93 -1.37 -8.25
N ILE A 83 1.81 -2.23 -7.25
CA ILE A 83 2.61 -3.45 -7.16
C ILE A 83 2.18 -4.50 -8.19
N THR A 84 3.15 -5.27 -8.68
CA THR A 84 2.93 -6.45 -9.52
C THR A 84 2.53 -7.67 -8.69
N ASN A 85 2.03 -8.73 -9.35
CA ASN A 85 1.71 -9.99 -8.68
C ASN A 85 2.94 -10.62 -8.00
N ASP A 86 4.11 -10.49 -8.61
CA ASP A 86 5.37 -10.97 -8.02
C ASP A 86 5.78 -10.15 -6.80
N ALA A 87 5.64 -8.83 -6.87
CA ALA A 87 5.86 -7.95 -5.73
C ALA A 87 4.93 -8.28 -4.55
N ALA A 88 3.65 -8.60 -4.81
CA ALA A 88 2.72 -9.03 -3.77
C ALA A 88 3.17 -10.33 -3.09
N LYS A 89 3.71 -11.31 -3.84
CA LYS A 89 4.29 -12.53 -3.29
C LYS A 89 5.52 -12.25 -2.44
N TYR A 90 6.42 -11.38 -2.92
CA TYR A 90 7.59 -10.97 -2.14
C TYR A 90 7.17 -10.30 -0.83
N LEU A 91 6.27 -9.32 -0.88
CA LEU A 91 5.75 -8.65 0.30
C LEU A 91 5.12 -9.64 1.29
N SER A 92 4.33 -10.61 0.80
CA SER A 92 3.73 -11.62 1.68
C SER A 92 4.77 -12.46 2.41
N SER A 93 5.91 -12.73 1.79
CA SER A 93 7.02 -13.50 2.41
C SER A 93 7.66 -12.76 3.58
N LEU A 94 7.53 -11.44 3.65
CA LEU A 94 8.04 -10.61 4.76
C LEU A 94 7.14 -10.67 6.00
N ASN A 95 5.94 -11.26 5.90
CA ASN A 95 4.94 -11.33 6.95
C ASN A 95 4.59 -9.97 7.58
N PRO A 96 4.26 -8.93 6.79
CA PRO A 96 3.80 -7.66 7.30
C PRO A 96 2.42 -7.79 7.93
N MET A 97 2.02 -6.82 8.74
CA MET A 97 0.66 -6.70 9.28
C MET A 97 -0.30 -6.18 8.22
N ALA A 98 0.17 -5.24 7.41
CA ALA A 98 -0.57 -4.66 6.31
C ALA A 98 0.37 -4.16 5.20
N VAL A 99 -0.17 -4.05 3.99
CA VAL A 99 0.43 -3.38 2.84
C VAL A 99 -0.54 -2.31 2.37
N GLY A 100 -0.06 -1.13 2.02
CA GLY A 100 -0.92 -0.06 1.54
C GLY A 100 -0.23 0.90 0.60
N ALA A 101 -1.03 1.77 -0.03
CA ALA A 101 -0.55 2.82 -0.91
C ALA A 101 -1.48 4.03 -0.91
N ASP A 102 -1.02 5.13 -1.50
CA ASP A 102 -1.85 6.30 -1.80
C ASP A 102 -2.82 6.04 -2.97
N THR A 103 -2.68 4.92 -3.69
CA THR A 103 -3.56 4.47 -4.77
C THR A 103 -4.80 3.74 -4.25
N TRP A 104 -5.84 3.60 -5.09
CA TRP A 104 -7.14 3.05 -4.67
C TRP A 104 -7.21 1.52 -4.65
N GLY A 105 -6.23 0.79 -5.22
CA GLY A 105 -6.19 -0.67 -5.24
C GLY A 105 -4.83 -1.26 -4.89
N VAL A 106 -3.80 -0.43 -4.65
CA VAL A 106 -2.42 -0.84 -4.33
C VAL A 106 -1.70 -1.56 -5.48
N GLU A 107 -2.42 -2.37 -6.25
CA GLU A 107 -1.90 -3.11 -7.42
C GLU A 107 -1.92 -2.24 -8.68
N VAL A 108 -1.01 -2.51 -9.59
CA VAL A 108 -0.97 -1.82 -10.88
C VAL A 108 -2.21 -2.11 -11.72
N VAL A 109 -2.86 -1.05 -12.20
CA VAL A 109 -4.03 -1.13 -13.10
C VAL A 109 -3.81 -0.21 -14.30
N PRO A 110 -3.87 -0.77 -15.54
CA PRO A 110 -4.13 -2.18 -15.91
C PRO A 110 -2.99 -3.12 -15.47
N ALA A 111 -3.32 -4.39 -15.27
CA ALA A 111 -2.30 -5.40 -14.98
C ALA A 111 -1.29 -5.49 -16.12
N ILE A 112 -0.02 -5.70 -15.78
CA ILE A 112 1.05 -5.89 -16.77
C ILE A 112 0.89 -7.24 -17.49
N GLU A 113 1.55 -7.39 -18.64
CA GLU A 113 1.53 -8.62 -19.39
C GLU A 113 1.98 -9.82 -18.54
N GLY A 114 1.20 -10.88 -18.56
CA GLY A 114 1.44 -12.09 -17.76
C GLY A 114 0.83 -12.07 -16.35
N ASP A 115 0.47 -10.91 -15.82
CA ASP A 115 -0.17 -10.77 -14.53
C ASP A 115 -1.70 -10.87 -14.62
N LYS A 116 -2.32 -11.25 -13.50
CA LYS A 116 -3.78 -11.23 -13.35
C LYS A 116 -4.18 -10.02 -12.52
N LEU A 117 -5.18 -9.30 -12.98
CA LEU A 117 -5.75 -8.15 -12.28
C LEU A 117 -6.22 -8.57 -10.87
N PHE A 118 -5.85 -7.79 -9.86
CA PHE A 118 -6.18 -8.01 -8.45
C PHE A 118 -5.76 -9.38 -7.87
N TYR A 119 -4.72 -9.99 -8.45
CA TYR A 119 -4.20 -11.24 -7.89
C TYR A 119 -3.38 -11.01 -6.60
N GLY A 120 -2.82 -9.84 -6.43
CA GLY A 120 -2.17 -9.41 -5.19
C GLY A 120 -3.16 -9.38 -4.01
N HIS A 121 -4.41 -8.97 -4.22
CA HIS A 121 -5.48 -9.08 -3.21
C HIS A 121 -5.69 -10.54 -2.75
N ILE A 122 -5.65 -11.48 -3.69
CA ILE A 122 -5.74 -12.91 -3.36
C ILE A 122 -4.53 -13.32 -2.53
N THR A 123 -3.33 -12.97 -2.99
CA THR A 123 -2.07 -13.33 -2.33
C THR A 123 -1.96 -12.71 -0.94
N LEU A 124 -2.17 -11.41 -0.81
CA LEU A 124 -2.02 -10.70 0.46
C LEU A 124 -3.16 -11.07 1.43
N LEU A 125 -4.41 -10.77 1.05
CA LEU A 125 -5.55 -10.84 1.96
C LEU A 125 -6.04 -12.26 2.17
N LYS A 126 -6.34 -12.99 1.09
CA LYS A 126 -7.01 -14.31 1.18
C LYS A 126 -6.05 -15.42 1.63
N GLU A 127 -4.85 -15.48 1.06
CA GLU A 127 -3.90 -16.55 1.28
C GLU A 127 -3.06 -16.32 2.55
N ASN A 128 -2.67 -15.08 2.81
CA ASN A 128 -1.73 -14.75 3.89
C ASN A 128 -2.33 -13.92 5.03
N GLY A 129 -3.57 -13.44 4.91
CA GLY A 129 -4.24 -12.66 5.96
C GLY A 129 -3.62 -11.28 6.21
N ILE A 130 -2.86 -10.77 5.25
CA ILE A 130 -2.23 -9.46 5.27
C ILE A 130 -3.28 -8.44 4.84
N LEU A 131 -3.49 -7.41 5.64
CA LEU A 131 -4.48 -6.38 5.35
C LEU A 131 -4.00 -5.47 4.21
N ILE A 132 -4.95 -4.95 3.44
CA ILE A 132 -4.69 -3.97 2.38
C ILE A 132 -5.26 -2.63 2.82
N LEU A 133 -4.44 -1.57 2.73
CA LEU A 133 -4.78 -0.20 3.09
C LEU A 133 -4.70 0.67 1.84
N GLU A 134 -5.85 1.14 1.39
CA GLU A 134 -6.00 1.84 0.11
C GLU A 134 -6.21 3.34 0.33
N THR A 135 -5.85 4.14 -0.66
CA THR A 135 -6.04 5.60 -0.68
C THR A 135 -5.48 6.29 0.58
N MET A 136 -4.28 5.86 0.99
CA MET A 136 -3.60 6.39 2.17
C MET A 136 -3.04 7.78 1.89
N ASN A 137 -3.31 8.74 2.77
CA ASN A 137 -2.71 10.08 2.67
C ASN A 137 -1.28 10.07 3.23
N THR A 138 -0.32 9.62 2.44
CA THR A 138 1.09 9.47 2.83
C THR A 138 1.99 10.63 2.38
N GLY A 139 1.48 11.57 1.60
CA GLY A 139 2.27 12.67 1.04
C GLY A 139 2.89 13.59 2.09
N GLU A 140 2.29 13.73 3.29
CA GLU A 140 2.89 14.50 4.37
C GLU A 140 4.15 13.85 4.93
N LEU A 141 4.15 12.54 5.10
CA LEU A 141 5.33 11.80 5.53
C LEU A 141 6.50 11.98 4.55
N VAL A 142 6.21 11.98 3.24
CA VAL A 142 7.24 12.25 2.21
C VAL A 142 7.79 13.66 2.32
N ARG A 143 6.94 14.68 2.50
CA ARG A 143 7.37 16.07 2.65
C ARG A 143 8.24 16.29 3.88
N GLU A 144 7.97 15.56 4.96
CA GLU A 144 8.73 15.60 6.22
C GLU A 144 9.94 14.64 6.23
N ASN A 145 10.17 13.89 5.12
CA ASN A 145 11.22 12.87 5.00
C ASN A 145 11.13 11.78 6.07
N VAL A 146 9.91 11.32 6.38
CA VAL A 146 9.63 10.29 7.37
C VAL A 146 9.47 8.95 6.67
N ASP A 147 10.47 8.10 6.79
CA ASP A 147 10.48 6.74 6.22
C ASP A 147 10.02 5.67 7.22
N GLU A 148 10.14 5.94 8.53
CA GLU A 148 9.74 5.04 9.62
C GLU A 148 8.97 5.81 10.70
N PHE A 149 7.89 5.20 11.20
CA PHE A 149 7.00 5.84 12.18
C PHE A 149 6.22 4.79 13.00
N MET A 150 5.59 5.20 14.08
CA MET A 150 4.60 4.37 14.75
C MET A 150 3.26 4.48 14.02
N PHE A 151 2.77 3.37 13.47
CA PHE A 151 1.45 3.26 12.85
C PHE A 151 0.41 2.86 13.88
N VAL A 152 -0.70 3.60 13.93
CA VAL A 152 -1.84 3.32 14.82
C VAL A 152 -3.14 3.36 14.03
N LEU A 153 -3.94 2.30 14.10
CA LEU A 153 -5.27 2.24 13.51
C LEU A 153 -6.25 1.51 14.45
N GLY A 154 -7.19 2.25 15.00
CA GLY A 154 -8.34 1.73 15.74
C GLY A 154 -9.60 1.74 14.88
N GLN A 155 -9.78 0.73 14.00
CA GLN A 155 -10.91 0.68 13.10
C GLN A 155 -12.23 0.33 13.81
N PRO A 156 -13.39 0.79 13.28
CA PRO A 156 -14.69 0.43 13.83
C PRO A 156 -15.01 -1.06 13.68
N LYS A 157 -15.74 -1.64 14.64
CA LYS A 157 -16.13 -3.05 14.66
C LYS A 157 -17.51 -3.25 14.01
N ILE A 158 -17.63 -2.98 12.71
CA ILE A 158 -18.89 -3.08 11.97
C ILE A 158 -19.10 -4.51 11.50
N LYS A 159 -20.07 -5.20 12.08
CA LYS A 159 -20.38 -6.59 11.74
C LYS A 159 -20.88 -6.74 10.31
N GLY A 160 -20.29 -7.67 9.57
CA GLY A 160 -20.73 -8.03 8.22
C GLY A 160 -20.05 -7.22 7.10
N THR A 161 -19.14 -6.30 7.41
CA THR A 161 -18.35 -5.58 6.42
C THR A 161 -17.02 -6.28 6.13
N VAL A 162 -16.49 -6.07 4.94
CA VAL A 162 -15.15 -6.53 4.50
C VAL A 162 -14.22 -5.38 4.18
N GLN A 163 -14.78 -4.18 4.06
CA GLN A 163 -14.10 -2.96 3.70
C GLN A 163 -14.74 -1.80 4.46
N MET A 164 -13.97 -0.81 4.85
CA MET A 164 -14.48 0.34 5.60
C MET A 164 -13.58 1.55 5.41
N ILE A 165 -14.14 2.72 5.65
CA ILE A 165 -13.36 3.96 5.81
C ILE A 165 -12.55 3.87 7.09
N ILE A 166 -11.27 4.17 7.01
CA ILE A 166 -10.32 4.16 8.11
C ILE A 166 -9.66 5.53 8.27
N ASN A 167 -9.17 5.80 9.47
CA ASN A 167 -8.39 7.01 9.77
C ASN A 167 -7.18 6.64 10.63
N PRO A 168 -6.12 6.07 10.00
CA PRO A 168 -4.90 5.74 10.72
C PRO A 168 -4.10 6.99 11.09
N VAL A 169 -3.24 6.84 12.09
CA VAL A 169 -2.33 7.89 12.56
C VAL A 169 -0.89 7.40 12.47
N ALA A 170 -0.01 8.25 11.96
CA ALA A 170 1.43 8.11 12.05
C ALA A 170 1.99 9.03 13.13
N LEU A 171 2.92 8.54 13.95
CA LEU A 171 3.63 9.31 14.97
C LEU A 171 5.14 9.12 14.76
N TRP A 172 5.90 10.21 14.57
CA TRP A 172 7.33 10.22 14.30
C TRP A 172 8.08 11.27 15.11
#